data_0c91295b56db9076478c97b6d1078a5a
#
_entry.id   0c91295b56db9076478c97b6d1078a5a
#
_cell.length_a   1.000
_cell.length_b   1.000
_cell.length_c   1.000
_cell.angle_alpha   90.00
_cell.angle_beta   90.00
_cell.angle_gamma   90.00
#
_symmetry.space_group_name_H-M   'P 1'
#
loop_
_entity.id
_entity.type
_entity.pdbx_description
1 polymer ?
#
loop_
_entity_poly.entity_id
_entity_poly.type
_entity_poly.pdbx_seq_one_letter_code
_entity_poly.pdbx_strand_id
1 'polypeptide(L)'
;MEYTHLSEFEIRSGALSMWTPELAADAWQADDRPLTSVHTHYCASVDPTDPLPGRGRWIGTAFEMDAPLDRRSWRETLRRWHARHEGLRTTVTTASPGPARRLVAAPTAVDIAEQPVAAITDGTRINEFLRATLEERLSPLVWPHCLAATVEHADTADFTVLVAADHSVMDAYAQAILILELRTLYREVVAGEAARESVTFGSAADFAVLERASAAELGPDSAAVATWREFLADGAMPRFAPQAQRPARADLPQPSVSRKLLDLAELEQVEAALDQVRHRMSVAVFAALAVANQQRFGADRMRTVMPIATRPDLRWMESMGWFVNVVPVDIALTPGVGVVAALDLARAALRRSRTANDASWSRVLDLLGVAETPRFGISFLDIRVLPGYELVAELRGRTLRAVSYSPDEVFLWVVRAADGLYVSTRYPAGFPAEVMDEFLTAFGHALSSITATVHTDPALGEAREGQPSAAAHAGATDGRCELPQNARALRTDTLRVAVQAR
;
A
#
# COMPACT_ATOMS: atom_id res chain seq x y z
N MET A 1 4.43 6.30 10.45
CA MET A 1 3.38 6.64 9.45
C MET A 1 2.20 5.72 9.69
N GLU A 2 1.06 6.26 10.03
CA GLU A 2 -0.15 5.51 10.31
C GLU A 2 -1.02 5.44 9.06
N TYR A 3 -1.80 4.36 8.92
CA TYR A 3 -2.76 4.16 7.82
C TYR A 3 -4.18 4.26 8.39
N THR A 4 -4.75 5.47 8.37
CA THR A 4 -5.95 5.83 9.13
C THR A 4 -7.09 6.33 8.23
N HIS A 5 -8.27 6.50 8.81
CA HIS A 5 -9.37 7.20 8.14
C HIS A 5 -9.12 8.71 8.16
N LEU A 6 -9.69 9.43 7.19
CA LEU A 6 -9.60 10.89 7.16
C LEU A 6 -10.19 11.52 8.43
N SER A 7 -11.24 10.93 9.01
CA SER A 7 -11.86 11.40 10.26
C SER A 7 -10.93 11.33 11.49
N GLU A 8 -9.84 10.57 11.41
CA GLU A 8 -8.82 10.44 12.46
C GLU A 8 -7.63 11.41 12.24
N PHE A 9 -7.63 12.13 11.11
CA PHE A 9 -6.61 13.14 10.80
C PHE A 9 -7.14 14.52 11.20
N GLU A 10 -6.45 15.17 12.11
CA GLU A 10 -6.78 16.53 12.54
C GLU A 10 -6.35 17.53 11.46
N ILE A 11 -7.33 18.17 10.82
CA ILE A 11 -7.11 19.26 9.89
C ILE A 11 -7.16 20.59 10.66
N ARG A 12 -6.13 21.41 10.52
CA ARG A 12 -6.12 22.77 11.11
C ARG A 12 -7.12 23.65 10.38
N SER A 13 -7.75 24.57 11.12
CA SER A 13 -8.66 25.57 10.55
C SER A 13 -7.93 26.49 9.58
N GLY A 14 -8.60 26.87 8.48
CA GLY A 14 -8.01 27.69 7.45
C GLY A 14 -8.89 27.85 6.20
N ALA A 15 -8.34 28.46 5.16
CA ALA A 15 -9.05 28.63 3.89
C ALA A 15 -8.88 27.40 3.00
N LEU A 16 -9.99 26.72 2.73
CA LEU A 16 -10.04 25.50 1.91
C LEU A 16 -10.16 25.85 0.41
N SER A 17 -9.33 25.21 -0.42
CA SER A 17 -9.49 25.14 -1.87
C SER A 17 -9.44 23.70 -2.36
N MET A 18 -10.38 23.34 -3.25
CA MET A 18 -10.32 22.09 -4.00
C MET A 18 -9.61 22.32 -5.34
N TRP A 19 -8.82 21.35 -5.75
CA TRP A 19 -8.07 21.33 -7.00
C TRP A 19 -8.47 20.10 -7.81
N THR A 20 -9.09 20.34 -8.97
CA THR A 20 -9.64 19.28 -9.81
C THR A 20 -8.95 19.30 -11.17
N PRO A 21 -8.41 18.17 -11.64
CA PRO A 21 -7.94 18.10 -13.01
C PRO A 21 -9.12 18.17 -13.97
N GLU A 22 -8.94 18.88 -15.07
CA GLU A 22 -9.94 19.09 -16.13
C GLU A 22 -9.37 18.70 -17.49
N LEU A 23 -10.23 18.15 -18.34
CA LEU A 23 -9.94 17.76 -19.72
C LEU A 23 -11.10 18.14 -20.61
N ALA A 24 -10.80 18.61 -21.81
CA ALA A 24 -11.82 18.75 -22.85
C ALA A 24 -12.36 17.36 -23.24
N ALA A 25 -13.64 17.26 -23.59
CA ALA A 25 -14.27 15.98 -23.91
C ALA A 25 -13.63 15.25 -25.10
N ASP A 26 -13.04 15.97 -26.02
CA ASP A 26 -12.35 15.47 -27.21
C ASP A 26 -10.86 15.15 -26.95
N ALA A 27 -10.35 15.39 -25.76
CA ALA A 27 -8.97 15.08 -25.39
C ALA A 27 -8.70 13.57 -25.20
N TRP A 28 -9.74 12.78 -25.03
CA TRP A 28 -9.62 11.35 -24.80
C TRP A 28 -9.35 10.59 -26.09
N GLN A 29 -8.33 9.74 -26.06
CA GLN A 29 -7.95 8.84 -27.14
C GLN A 29 -8.09 7.40 -26.67
N ALA A 30 -8.53 6.52 -27.57
CA ALA A 30 -8.55 5.09 -27.30
C ALA A 30 -7.13 4.56 -27.14
N ASP A 31 -6.94 3.70 -26.14
CA ASP A 31 -5.66 3.04 -25.88
C ASP A 31 -5.88 1.52 -25.85
N ASP A 32 -5.24 0.83 -26.78
CA ASP A 32 -5.39 -0.62 -26.95
C ASP A 32 -4.62 -1.45 -25.91
N ARG A 33 -3.80 -0.81 -25.06
CA ARG A 33 -3.14 -1.49 -23.94
C ARG A 33 -4.18 -1.96 -22.94
N PRO A 34 -4.12 -3.25 -22.50
CA PRO A 34 -5.14 -3.80 -21.61
C PRO A 34 -5.12 -3.15 -20.21
N LEU A 35 -6.18 -3.35 -19.43
CA LEU A 35 -6.13 -3.20 -17.99
C LEU A 35 -5.42 -4.40 -17.36
N THR A 36 -4.78 -4.25 -16.20
CA THR A 36 -4.32 -5.40 -15.42
C THR A 36 -5.49 -6.32 -15.05
N SER A 37 -5.22 -7.56 -14.73
CA SER A 37 -6.24 -8.51 -14.32
C SER A 37 -7.00 -7.99 -13.09
N VAL A 38 -6.28 -7.49 -12.08
CA VAL A 38 -6.89 -6.95 -10.87
C VAL A 38 -7.72 -5.68 -11.14
N HIS A 39 -7.25 -4.78 -12.02
CA HIS A 39 -7.99 -3.56 -12.37
C HIS A 39 -9.28 -3.92 -13.13
N THR A 40 -9.25 -4.94 -14.00
CA THR A 40 -10.45 -5.43 -14.70
C THR A 40 -11.50 -5.92 -13.70
N HIS A 41 -11.12 -6.76 -12.74
CA HIS A 41 -12.03 -7.25 -11.70
C HIS A 41 -12.55 -6.12 -10.80
N TYR A 42 -11.69 -5.18 -10.47
CA TYR A 42 -12.06 -4.02 -9.65
C TYR A 42 -13.12 -3.15 -10.34
N CYS A 43 -12.92 -2.79 -11.60
CA CYS A 43 -13.92 -2.05 -12.37
C CYS A 43 -15.25 -2.82 -12.50
N ALA A 44 -15.19 -4.15 -12.70
CA ALA A 44 -16.38 -4.99 -12.80
C ALA A 44 -17.14 -5.12 -11.47
N SER A 45 -16.49 -4.85 -10.33
CA SER A 45 -17.12 -4.89 -8.99
C SER A 45 -17.87 -3.61 -8.62
N VAL A 46 -17.82 -2.58 -9.46
CA VAL A 46 -18.44 -1.27 -9.19
C VAL A 46 -19.82 -1.21 -9.80
N ASP A 47 -20.81 -0.84 -9.01
CA ASP A 47 -22.12 -0.46 -9.52
C ASP A 47 -22.02 0.97 -10.13
N PRO A 48 -22.21 1.13 -11.44
CA PRO A 48 -22.12 2.44 -12.08
C PRO A 48 -23.25 3.40 -11.66
N THR A 49 -24.26 2.90 -10.95
CA THR A 49 -25.39 3.69 -10.44
C THR A 49 -25.24 4.08 -8.98
N ASP A 50 -24.16 3.65 -8.31
CA ASP A 50 -23.90 4.01 -6.92
C ASP A 50 -23.73 5.54 -6.79
N PRO A 51 -24.53 6.23 -5.97
CA PRO A 51 -24.40 7.67 -5.74
C PRO A 51 -23.10 8.06 -5.01
N LEU A 52 -22.44 7.11 -4.36
CA LEU A 52 -21.18 7.30 -3.65
C LEU A 52 -20.09 6.35 -4.19
N PRO A 53 -19.65 6.52 -5.45
CA PRO A 53 -18.75 5.58 -6.12
C PRO A 53 -17.38 5.48 -5.45
N GLY A 54 -16.94 6.51 -4.71
CA GLY A 54 -15.70 6.53 -3.93
C GLY A 54 -15.79 5.87 -2.55
N ARG A 55 -17.00 5.48 -2.13
CA ARG A 55 -17.22 4.87 -0.81
C ARG A 55 -16.43 3.58 -0.64
N GLY A 56 -15.48 3.59 0.30
CA GLY A 56 -14.61 2.43 0.56
C GLY A 56 -13.48 2.22 -0.47
N ARG A 57 -13.29 3.10 -1.44
CA ARG A 57 -12.44 2.87 -2.61
C ARG A 57 -11.25 3.81 -2.74
N TRP A 58 -11.30 5.01 -2.18
CA TRP A 58 -10.21 5.96 -2.29
C TRP A 58 -9.14 5.75 -1.20
N ILE A 59 -7.93 6.09 -1.55
CA ILE A 59 -6.78 6.22 -0.66
C ILE A 59 -6.13 7.59 -0.89
N GLY A 60 -5.37 8.09 0.07
CA GLY A 60 -4.78 9.42 -0.05
C GLY A 60 -3.64 9.66 0.92
N THR A 61 -3.05 10.84 0.78
CA THR A 61 -1.99 11.32 1.67
C THR A 61 -2.29 12.75 2.07
N ALA A 62 -2.19 13.06 3.36
CA ALA A 62 -2.21 14.42 3.86
C ALA A 62 -0.86 14.76 4.48
N PHE A 63 -0.40 16.01 4.30
CA PHE A 63 0.85 16.52 4.87
C PHE A 63 0.84 18.05 4.91
N GLU A 64 1.73 18.63 5.71
CA GLU A 64 1.94 20.08 5.76
C GLU A 64 3.07 20.48 4.83
N MET A 65 2.80 21.44 3.93
CA MET A 65 3.83 22.01 3.07
C MET A 65 4.57 23.11 3.83
N ASP A 66 5.87 22.99 3.94
CA ASP A 66 6.77 23.89 4.65
C ASP A 66 7.09 25.21 3.89
N ALA A 67 6.07 25.80 3.25
CA ALA A 67 6.16 27.01 2.45
C ALA A 67 4.79 27.68 2.34
N PRO A 68 4.71 28.99 2.04
CA PRO A 68 3.46 29.66 1.71
C PRO A 68 2.82 29.10 0.46
N LEU A 69 1.47 29.08 0.40
CA LEU A 69 0.75 28.68 -0.79
C LEU A 69 0.78 29.81 -1.85
N ASP A 70 1.54 29.61 -2.90
CA ASP A 70 1.38 30.34 -4.16
C ASP A 70 0.43 29.54 -5.07
N ARG A 71 -0.80 30.03 -5.25
CA ARG A 71 -1.88 29.31 -5.96
C ARG A 71 -1.54 29.03 -7.42
N ARG A 72 -0.81 29.95 -8.08
CA ARG A 72 -0.36 29.76 -9.46
C ARG A 72 0.68 28.63 -9.55
N SER A 73 1.66 28.67 -8.66
CA SER A 73 2.70 27.64 -8.60
C SER A 73 2.14 26.29 -8.19
N TRP A 74 1.16 26.25 -7.29
CA TRP A 74 0.51 25.00 -6.89
C TRP A 74 -0.30 24.37 -8.04
N ARG A 75 -1.06 25.19 -8.78
CA ARG A 75 -1.76 24.74 -10.01
C ARG A 75 -0.77 24.14 -11.01
N GLU A 76 0.33 24.83 -11.29
CA GLU A 76 1.37 24.34 -12.20
C GLU A 76 2.04 23.06 -11.67
N THR A 77 2.24 22.94 -10.35
CA THR A 77 2.77 21.73 -9.71
C THR A 77 1.86 20.52 -9.99
N LEU A 78 0.57 20.66 -9.73
CA LEU A 78 -0.39 19.61 -10.00
C LEU A 78 -0.50 19.29 -11.49
N ARG A 79 -0.43 20.30 -12.37
CA ARG A 79 -0.43 20.09 -13.81
C ARG A 79 0.81 19.30 -14.26
N ARG A 80 2.01 19.63 -13.77
CA ARG A 80 3.25 18.88 -14.05
C ARG A 80 3.18 17.46 -13.49
N TRP A 81 2.60 17.28 -12.32
CA TRP A 81 2.44 15.98 -11.70
C TRP A 81 1.52 15.06 -12.53
N HIS A 82 0.36 15.56 -12.99
CA HIS A 82 -0.53 14.81 -13.89
C HIS A 82 0.12 14.53 -15.25
N ALA A 83 0.85 15.49 -15.80
CA ALA A 83 1.58 15.29 -17.06
C ALA A 83 2.65 14.19 -16.95
N ARG A 84 3.32 14.10 -15.80
CA ARG A 84 4.37 13.13 -15.51
C ARG A 84 3.84 11.70 -15.40
N HIS A 85 2.68 11.52 -14.76
CA HIS A 85 2.12 10.20 -14.45
C HIS A 85 0.93 9.86 -15.36
N GLU A 86 1.17 9.00 -16.35
CA GLU A 86 0.14 8.60 -17.30
C GLU A 86 -1.11 8.02 -16.61
N GLY A 87 -0.93 7.24 -15.52
CA GLY A 87 -2.05 6.67 -14.74
C GLY A 87 -3.07 7.69 -14.26
N LEU A 88 -2.65 8.95 -13.98
CA LEU A 88 -3.54 10.02 -13.53
C LEU A 88 -4.36 10.68 -14.67
N ARG A 89 -4.00 10.43 -15.92
CA ARG A 89 -4.66 10.93 -17.13
C ARG A 89 -5.16 9.80 -18.03
N THR A 90 -5.48 8.67 -17.41
CA THR A 90 -6.19 7.54 -18.03
C THR A 90 -7.54 7.37 -17.37
N THR A 91 -8.48 6.81 -18.11
CA THR A 91 -9.77 6.36 -17.58
C THR A 91 -10.23 5.11 -18.31
N VAL A 92 -11.36 4.57 -17.93
CA VAL A 92 -11.99 3.43 -18.58
C VAL A 92 -13.32 3.81 -19.16
N THR A 93 -13.69 3.16 -20.27
CA THR A 93 -15.05 3.20 -20.78
C THR A 93 -15.67 1.82 -20.67
N THR A 94 -16.85 1.77 -20.07
CA THR A 94 -17.67 0.56 -19.99
C THR A 94 -18.71 0.62 -21.10
N ALA A 95 -18.28 0.41 -22.37
CA ALA A 95 -19.25 0.25 -23.46
C ALA A 95 -19.93 -1.11 -23.30
N SER A 96 -21.23 -1.13 -23.01
CA SER A 96 -22.03 -2.36 -22.96
C SER A 96 -22.43 -2.75 -24.40
N PRO A 97 -22.31 -4.02 -24.81
CA PRO A 97 -21.70 -5.14 -24.11
C PRO A 97 -20.22 -5.33 -24.52
N GLY A 98 -19.30 -5.27 -23.56
CA GLY A 98 -17.89 -5.55 -23.79
C GLY A 98 -17.01 -5.30 -22.56
N PRO A 99 -15.75 -5.75 -22.58
CA PRO A 99 -14.81 -5.46 -21.52
C PRO A 99 -14.49 -3.97 -21.45
N ALA A 100 -14.22 -3.47 -20.25
CA ALA A 100 -13.76 -2.09 -20.05
C ALA A 100 -12.51 -1.82 -20.91
N ARG A 101 -12.53 -0.69 -21.62
CA ARG A 101 -11.41 -0.24 -22.47
C ARG A 101 -10.77 0.99 -21.87
N ARG A 102 -9.46 1.13 -22.10
CA ARG A 102 -8.70 2.28 -21.65
C ARG A 102 -8.88 3.46 -22.60
N LEU A 103 -8.99 4.65 -22.00
CA LEU A 103 -8.78 5.92 -22.66
C LEU A 103 -7.58 6.62 -22.03
N VAL A 104 -6.84 7.37 -22.81
CA VAL A 104 -5.67 8.15 -22.36
C VAL A 104 -5.76 9.57 -22.93
N ALA A 105 -5.34 10.56 -22.14
CA ALA A 105 -5.18 11.94 -22.58
C ALA A 105 -3.68 12.30 -22.70
N ALA A 106 -3.38 13.22 -23.63
CA ALA A 106 -2.03 13.75 -23.78
C ALA A 106 -1.57 14.49 -22.50
N PRO A 107 -0.26 14.49 -22.17
CA PRO A 107 0.25 15.20 -20.99
C PRO A 107 -0.09 16.69 -20.97
N THR A 108 -0.16 17.33 -22.14
CA THR A 108 -0.45 18.76 -22.32
C THR A 108 -1.95 19.09 -22.28
N ALA A 109 -2.83 18.08 -22.29
CA ALA A 109 -4.28 18.29 -22.32
C ALA A 109 -4.87 18.55 -20.92
N VAL A 110 -4.15 18.18 -19.85
CA VAL A 110 -4.65 18.34 -18.47
C VAL A 110 -4.45 19.75 -17.99
N ASP A 111 -5.52 20.39 -17.58
CA ASP A 111 -5.51 21.62 -16.78
C ASP A 111 -5.98 21.34 -15.35
N ILE A 112 -5.79 22.29 -14.45
CA ILE A 112 -6.17 22.19 -13.03
C ILE A 112 -7.08 23.36 -12.69
N ALA A 113 -8.32 23.07 -12.35
CA ALA A 113 -9.27 24.06 -11.84
C ALA A 113 -9.12 24.20 -10.32
N GLU A 114 -9.15 25.43 -9.84
CA GLU A 114 -9.24 25.76 -8.43
C GLU A 114 -10.67 26.14 -8.08
N GLN A 115 -11.20 25.58 -7.01
CA GLN A 115 -12.50 25.92 -6.44
C GLN A 115 -12.34 26.26 -4.96
N PRO A 116 -12.31 27.57 -4.59
CA PRO A 116 -12.32 27.99 -3.19
C PRO A 116 -13.64 27.61 -2.51
N VAL A 117 -13.55 27.12 -1.27
CA VAL A 117 -14.70 26.72 -0.45
C VAL A 117 -14.85 27.69 0.71
N ALA A 118 -15.28 28.93 0.41
CA ALA A 118 -15.27 30.06 1.33
C ALA A 118 -16.15 29.90 2.58
N ALA A 119 -17.18 29.05 2.54
CA ALA A 119 -18.13 28.88 3.65
C ALA A 119 -17.62 27.97 4.78
N ILE A 120 -16.47 27.31 4.61
CA ILE A 120 -15.97 26.28 5.53
C ILE A 120 -14.52 26.62 5.88
N THR A 121 -14.26 27.00 7.14
CA THR A 121 -12.93 27.32 7.63
C THR A 121 -12.54 26.51 8.89
N ASP A 122 -13.51 25.90 9.55
CA ASP A 122 -13.28 25.04 10.71
C ASP A 122 -12.75 23.66 10.30
N GLY A 123 -11.69 23.19 10.96
CA GLY A 123 -10.98 21.97 10.58
C GLY A 123 -11.85 20.71 10.59
N THR A 124 -12.76 20.57 11.55
CA THR A 124 -13.70 19.45 11.62
C THR A 124 -14.66 19.47 10.43
N ARG A 125 -15.23 20.64 10.11
CA ARG A 125 -16.13 20.81 8.97
C ARG A 125 -15.39 20.65 7.63
N ILE A 126 -14.13 21.06 7.55
CA ILE A 126 -13.27 20.79 6.38
C ILE A 126 -13.13 19.27 6.19
N ASN A 127 -12.84 18.53 7.27
CA ASN A 127 -12.70 17.08 7.22
C ASN A 127 -13.99 16.40 6.74
N GLU A 128 -15.15 16.78 7.28
CA GLU A 128 -16.45 16.25 6.87
C GLU A 128 -16.75 16.55 5.38
N PHE A 129 -16.49 17.77 4.95
CA PHE A 129 -16.66 18.17 3.56
C PHE A 129 -15.76 17.39 2.59
N LEU A 130 -14.47 17.26 2.93
CA LEU A 130 -13.52 16.50 2.12
C LEU A 130 -13.93 15.04 2.02
N ARG A 131 -14.29 14.40 3.13
CA ARG A 131 -14.74 13.01 3.13
C ARG A 131 -15.95 12.83 2.21
N ALA A 132 -16.99 13.66 2.34
CA ALA A 132 -18.19 13.58 1.52
C ALA A 132 -17.86 13.79 0.02
N THR A 133 -17.04 14.80 -0.29
CA THR A 133 -16.62 15.10 -1.67
C THR A 133 -15.84 13.96 -2.30
N LEU A 134 -14.92 13.31 -1.56
CA LEU A 134 -14.13 12.20 -2.06
C LEU A 134 -14.99 10.95 -2.28
N GLU A 135 -15.93 10.65 -1.38
CA GLU A 135 -16.88 9.54 -1.52
C GLU A 135 -17.82 9.71 -2.72
N GLU A 136 -18.23 10.95 -3.01
CA GLU A 136 -19.12 11.28 -4.13
C GLU A 136 -18.38 11.29 -5.48
N ARG A 137 -17.15 11.81 -5.53
CA ARG A 137 -16.49 12.16 -6.78
C ARG A 137 -15.44 11.18 -7.27
N LEU A 138 -14.80 10.40 -6.38
CA LEU A 138 -13.79 9.43 -6.79
C LEU A 138 -14.41 8.12 -7.22
N SER A 139 -14.04 7.63 -8.40
CA SER A 139 -14.57 6.38 -8.97
C SER A 139 -13.52 5.76 -9.90
N PRO A 140 -13.44 4.43 -10.01
CA PRO A 140 -12.61 3.80 -11.04
C PRO A 140 -13.21 3.90 -12.45
N LEU A 141 -14.50 4.27 -12.56
CA LEU A 141 -15.22 4.30 -13.84
C LEU A 141 -15.37 5.71 -14.42
N VAL A 142 -15.22 6.73 -13.58
CA VAL A 142 -15.47 8.14 -13.98
C VAL A 142 -14.27 8.99 -13.60
N TRP A 143 -13.67 9.64 -14.58
CA TRP A 143 -12.59 10.61 -14.35
C TRP A 143 -13.15 11.95 -13.81
N PRO A 144 -12.45 12.65 -12.89
CA PRO A 144 -11.08 12.41 -12.43
C PRO A 144 -10.99 11.34 -11.35
N HIS A 145 -9.95 10.51 -11.45
CA HIS A 145 -9.63 9.49 -10.45
C HIS A 145 -8.79 10.00 -9.29
N CYS A 146 -8.38 11.27 -9.31
CA CYS A 146 -7.57 11.91 -8.29
C CYS A 146 -8.02 13.35 -8.08
N LEU A 147 -8.10 13.76 -6.81
CA LEU A 147 -8.42 15.12 -6.38
C LEU A 147 -7.38 15.59 -5.37
N ALA A 148 -7.12 16.90 -5.37
CA ALA A 148 -6.30 17.52 -4.35
C ALA A 148 -7.08 18.61 -3.60
N ALA A 149 -6.68 18.89 -2.37
CA ALA A 149 -7.16 20.00 -1.56
C ALA A 149 -5.98 20.69 -0.86
N THR A 150 -6.13 21.98 -0.62
CA THR A 150 -5.20 22.76 0.21
C THR A 150 -5.99 23.50 1.28
N VAL A 151 -5.43 23.59 2.50
CA VAL A 151 -5.95 24.42 3.58
C VAL A 151 -4.85 25.40 3.99
N GLU A 152 -5.04 26.67 3.66
CA GLU A 152 -4.16 27.75 4.08
C GLU A 152 -4.46 28.10 5.53
N HIS A 153 -3.49 27.96 6.42
CA HIS A 153 -3.68 28.23 7.83
C HIS A 153 -3.71 29.74 8.10
N ALA A 154 -4.57 30.15 9.04
CA ALA A 154 -4.72 31.58 9.35
C ALA A 154 -3.58 32.15 10.21
N ASP A 155 -2.87 31.29 10.93
CA ASP A 155 -1.89 31.62 11.95
C ASP A 155 -0.43 31.38 11.55
N THR A 156 -0.20 30.69 10.45
CA THR A 156 1.14 30.34 9.93
C THR A 156 1.20 30.50 8.42
N ALA A 157 2.42 30.50 7.87
CA ALA A 157 2.62 30.60 6.43
C ALA A 157 2.57 29.26 5.70
N ASP A 158 2.54 28.15 6.43
CA ASP A 158 2.39 26.80 5.88
C ASP A 158 0.95 26.49 5.50
N PHE A 159 0.75 25.41 4.76
CA PHE A 159 -0.59 24.92 4.40
C PHE A 159 -0.65 23.41 4.39
N THR A 160 -1.82 22.87 4.73
CA THR A 160 -2.08 21.44 4.61
C THR A 160 -2.39 21.09 3.15
N VAL A 161 -1.77 20.04 2.65
CA VAL A 161 -2.09 19.38 1.38
C VAL A 161 -2.78 18.07 1.66
N LEU A 162 -3.87 17.79 0.95
CA LEU A 162 -4.49 16.48 0.88
C LEU A 162 -4.59 16.08 -0.59
N VAL A 163 -4.10 14.90 -0.93
CA VAL A 163 -4.29 14.28 -2.25
C VAL A 163 -4.94 12.94 -2.05
N ALA A 164 -6.05 12.70 -2.72
CA ALA A 164 -6.76 11.43 -2.67
C ALA A 164 -7.06 10.94 -4.08
N ALA A 165 -6.98 9.64 -4.27
CA ALA A 165 -7.24 9.01 -5.56
C ALA A 165 -8.03 7.71 -5.38
N ASP A 166 -8.78 7.32 -6.39
CA ASP A 166 -9.29 5.96 -6.47
C ASP A 166 -8.13 4.96 -6.46
N HIS A 167 -8.32 3.82 -5.80
CA HIS A 167 -7.25 2.82 -5.64
C HIS A 167 -6.76 2.26 -6.99
N SER A 168 -7.51 2.40 -8.07
CA SER A 168 -7.09 1.97 -9.42
C SER A 168 -5.87 2.72 -9.96
N VAL A 169 -5.61 3.95 -9.47
CA VAL A 169 -4.50 4.80 -9.94
C VAL A 169 -3.45 5.12 -8.88
N MET A 170 -3.59 4.57 -7.67
CA MET A 170 -2.67 4.79 -6.56
C MET A 170 -2.57 3.55 -5.68
N ASP A 171 -1.39 3.22 -5.19
CA ASP A 171 -1.14 2.18 -4.19
C ASP A 171 -0.46 2.76 -2.93
N ALA A 172 -0.28 1.94 -1.89
CA ALA A 172 0.32 2.38 -0.63
C ALA A 172 1.77 2.88 -0.78
N TYR A 173 2.51 2.33 -1.75
CA TYR A 173 3.85 2.81 -2.07
C TYR A 173 3.79 4.22 -2.69
N ALA A 174 2.89 4.42 -3.65
CA ALA A 174 2.65 5.72 -4.28
C ALA A 174 2.24 6.79 -3.26
N GLN A 175 1.39 6.45 -2.28
CA GLN A 175 1.03 7.34 -1.18
C GLN A 175 2.25 7.84 -0.38
N ALA A 176 3.23 6.96 -0.16
CA ALA A 176 4.41 7.29 0.64
C ALA A 176 5.40 8.20 -0.11
N ILE A 177 5.61 8.00 -1.42
CA ILE A 177 6.53 8.82 -2.22
C ILE A 177 5.94 10.16 -2.65
N LEU A 178 4.62 10.30 -2.63
CA LEU A 178 3.89 11.50 -3.09
C LEU A 178 4.33 12.77 -2.34
N ILE A 179 4.64 12.69 -1.05
CA ILE A 179 5.07 13.83 -0.23
C ILE A 179 6.36 14.43 -0.81
N LEU A 180 7.38 13.60 -1.02
CA LEU A 180 8.65 14.04 -1.61
C LEU A 180 8.44 14.64 -3.00
N GLU A 181 7.66 13.98 -3.83
CA GLU A 181 7.46 14.39 -5.21
C GLU A 181 6.76 15.75 -5.31
N LEU A 182 5.62 15.92 -4.64
CA LEU A 182 4.88 17.18 -4.68
C LEU A 182 5.65 18.34 -4.05
N ARG A 183 6.35 18.09 -2.92
CA ARG A 183 7.21 19.11 -2.32
C ARG A 183 8.33 19.53 -3.26
N THR A 184 8.98 18.58 -3.91
CA THR A 184 10.07 18.86 -4.86
C THR A 184 9.56 19.64 -6.05
N LEU A 185 8.47 19.19 -6.70
CA LEU A 185 7.86 19.86 -7.82
C LEU A 185 7.40 21.29 -7.48
N TYR A 186 6.79 21.48 -6.31
CA TYR A 186 6.34 22.80 -5.88
C TYR A 186 7.53 23.76 -5.74
N ARG A 187 8.61 23.33 -5.12
CA ARG A 187 9.84 24.14 -4.97
C ARG A 187 10.49 24.47 -6.32
N GLU A 188 10.55 23.49 -7.24
CA GLU A 188 11.03 23.71 -8.62
C GLU A 188 10.19 24.76 -9.35
N VAL A 189 8.85 24.69 -9.23
CA VAL A 189 7.94 25.63 -9.87
C VAL A 189 8.07 27.03 -9.28
N VAL A 190 8.12 27.17 -7.94
CA VAL A 190 8.32 28.45 -7.25
C VAL A 190 9.65 29.07 -7.63
N ALA A 191 10.70 28.28 -7.80
CA ALA A 191 12.02 28.74 -8.26
C ALA A 191 12.05 29.10 -9.75
N GLY A 192 10.96 28.87 -10.50
CA GLY A 192 10.91 29.11 -11.94
C GLY A 192 11.70 28.11 -12.77
N GLU A 193 12.00 26.93 -12.22
CA GLU A 193 12.74 25.89 -12.93
C GLU A 193 11.88 25.25 -14.03
N ALA A 194 12.51 24.97 -15.16
CA ALA A 194 11.86 24.25 -16.25
C ALA A 194 11.54 22.81 -15.82
N ALA A 195 10.46 22.27 -16.36
CA ALA A 195 10.15 20.85 -16.15
C ALA A 195 11.32 19.97 -16.63
N ARG A 196 11.74 19.02 -15.81
CA ARG A 196 12.80 18.07 -16.19
C ARG A 196 12.26 17.10 -17.25
N GLU A 197 12.64 17.28 -18.50
CA GLU A 197 12.22 16.41 -19.60
C GLU A 197 12.90 15.03 -19.58
N SER A 198 13.96 14.85 -18.81
CA SER A 198 14.85 13.69 -18.88
C SER A 198 14.44 12.48 -18.04
N VAL A 199 13.40 12.56 -17.21
CA VAL A 199 12.97 11.44 -16.37
C VAL A 199 11.75 10.76 -17.00
N THR A 200 11.96 9.56 -17.52
CA THR A 200 10.86 8.72 -18.03
C THR A 200 10.34 7.86 -16.91
N PHE A 201 9.11 8.12 -16.48
CA PHE A 201 8.40 7.27 -15.53
C PHE A 201 7.74 6.11 -16.27
N GLY A 202 7.71 4.94 -15.63
CA GLY A 202 7.01 3.78 -16.18
C GLY A 202 5.50 4.00 -16.20
N SER A 203 4.87 3.73 -17.34
CA SER A 203 3.43 3.82 -17.46
C SER A 203 2.73 2.64 -16.77
N ALA A 204 1.63 2.92 -16.04
CA ALA A 204 0.76 1.89 -15.50
C ALA A 204 0.08 1.07 -16.62
N ALA A 205 -0.12 1.67 -17.81
CA ALA A 205 -0.64 0.96 -18.97
C ALA A 205 0.39 0.00 -19.59
N ASP A 206 1.68 0.40 -19.65
CA ASP A 206 2.75 -0.50 -20.11
C ASP A 206 2.97 -1.65 -19.11
N PHE A 207 2.86 -1.39 -17.81
CA PHE A 207 2.87 -2.44 -16.79
C PHE A 207 1.73 -3.44 -17.01
N ALA A 208 0.54 -2.98 -17.37
CA ALA A 208 -0.59 -3.86 -17.64
C ALA A 208 -0.35 -4.80 -18.84
N VAL A 209 0.39 -4.35 -19.87
CA VAL A 209 0.82 -5.22 -20.98
C VAL A 209 1.71 -6.34 -20.46
N LEU A 210 2.70 -6.02 -19.61
CA LEU A 210 3.61 -7.03 -19.04
C LEU A 210 2.86 -8.00 -18.12
N GLU A 211 1.98 -7.50 -17.24
CA GLU A 211 1.17 -8.33 -16.35
C GLU A 211 0.26 -9.28 -17.13
N ARG A 212 -0.40 -8.80 -18.20
CA ARG A 212 -1.27 -9.65 -19.02
C ARG A 212 -0.48 -10.69 -19.82
N ALA A 213 0.69 -10.34 -20.31
CA ALA A 213 1.56 -11.31 -20.98
C ALA A 213 1.97 -12.44 -20.03
N SER A 214 2.45 -12.08 -18.82
CA SER A 214 2.76 -13.05 -17.77
C SER A 214 1.55 -13.88 -17.34
N ALA A 215 0.37 -13.26 -17.18
CA ALA A 215 -0.86 -13.96 -16.84
C ALA A 215 -1.32 -14.96 -17.91
N ALA A 216 -1.05 -14.68 -19.20
CA ALA A 216 -1.39 -15.59 -20.31
C ALA A 216 -0.51 -16.84 -20.33
N GLU A 217 0.72 -16.77 -19.81
CA GLU A 217 1.64 -17.91 -19.70
C GLU A 217 1.30 -18.83 -18.52
N LEU A 218 0.46 -18.38 -17.57
CA LEU A 218 0.09 -19.18 -16.43
C LEU A 218 -0.85 -20.33 -16.83
N GLY A 219 -0.39 -21.55 -16.57
CA GLY A 219 -1.18 -22.78 -16.72
C GLY A 219 -1.57 -23.40 -15.36
N PRO A 220 -2.50 -24.38 -15.36
CA PRO A 220 -2.99 -25.05 -14.16
C PRO A 220 -1.89 -25.78 -13.36
N ASP A 221 -0.78 -26.14 -14.01
CA ASP A 221 0.35 -26.86 -13.42
C ASP A 221 1.50 -25.95 -12.98
N SER A 222 1.35 -24.62 -13.11
CA SER A 222 2.38 -23.67 -12.66
C SER A 222 2.55 -23.71 -11.14
N ALA A 223 3.78 -23.45 -10.65
CA ALA A 223 4.10 -23.45 -9.23
C ALA A 223 3.24 -22.48 -8.42
N ALA A 224 2.90 -21.32 -9.00
CA ALA A 224 2.01 -20.35 -8.38
C ALA A 224 0.60 -20.90 -8.16
N VAL A 225 0.03 -21.55 -9.19
CA VAL A 225 -1.29 -22.19 -9.09
C VAL A 225 -1.27 -23.35 -8.09
N ALA A 226 -0.21 -24.15 -8.05
CA ALA A 226 -0.03 -25.21 -7.07
C ALA A 226 0.00 -24.66 -5.63
N THR A 227 0.75 -23.57 -5.39
CA THR A 227 0.83 -22.90 -4.08
C THR A 227 -0.54 -22.38 -3.62
N TRP A 228 -1.29 -21.74 -4.51
CA TRP A 228 -2.64 -21.26 -4.18
C TRP A 228 -3.62 -22.41 -3.99
N ARG A 229 -3.52 -23.48 -4.78
CA ARG A 229 -4.36 -24.70 -4.62
C ARG A 229 -4.12 -25.34 -3.25
N GLU A 230 -2.87 -25.47 -2.81
CA GLU A 230 -2.53 -25.98 -1.49
C GLU A 230 -3.08 -25.06 -0.39
N PHE A 231 -2.92 -23.76 -0.55
CA PHE A 231 -3.44 -22.76 0.38
C PHE A 231 -4.96 -22.79 0.50
N LEU A 232 -5.69 -23.12 -0.58
CA LEU A 232 -7.15 -23.19 -0.63
C LEU A 232 -7.68 -24.63 -0.49
N ALA A 233 -6.85 -25.60 -0.06
CA ALA A 233 -7.25 -27.00 0.03
C ALA A 233 -8.47 -27.25 0.93
N ASP A 234 -8.71 -26.38 1.93
CA ASP A 234 -9.88 -26.44 2.80
C ASP A 234 -11.14 -25.80 2.15
N GLY A 235 -11.07 -25.40 0.87
CA GLY A 235 -12.19 -24.95 0.06
C GLY A 235 -12.66 -23.52 0.25
N ALA A 236 -12.04 -22.70 1.13
CA ALA A 236 -12.47 -21.33 1.40
C ALA A 236 -11.28 -20.36 1.56
N MET A 237 -11.49 -19.10 1.19
CA MET A 237 -10.58 -18.02 1.53
C MET A 237 -10.45 -17.89 3.05
N PRO A 238 -9.22 -17.68 3.56
CA PRO A 238 -8.99 -17.56 4.99
C PRO A 238 -9.68 -16.30 5.55
N ARG A 239 -10.18 -16.47 6.78
CA ARG A 239 -10.79 -15.41 7.57
C ARG A 239 -9.99 -15.19 8.85
N PHE A 240 -10.05 -13.98 9.37
CA PHE A 240 -9.45 -13.66 10.66
C PHE A 240 -10.26 -14.31 11.78
N ALA A 241 -9.61 -15.12 12.62
CA ALA A 241 -10.16 -15.80 13.78
C ALA A 241 -11.46 -16.59 13.48
N PRO A 242 -11.88 -17.53 14.30
CA PRO A 242 -13.23 -18.07 14.25
C PRO A 242 -14.16 -16.90 14.61
N GLN A 243 -14.70 -16.25 13.58
CA GLN A 243 -15.66 -15.16 13.78
C GLN A 243 -16.84 -15.75 14.56
N ALA A 244 -16.89 -15.39 15.83
CA ALA A 244 -18.03 -15.68 16.65
C ALA A 244 -19.27 -15.26 15.87
N GLN A 245 -20.17 -16.16 15.67
CA GLN A 245 -21.45 -16.14 14.95
C GLN A 245 -22.31 -14.88 15.21
N ARG A 246 -21.80 -13.71 14.95
CA ARG A 246 -22.55 -12.46 15.00
C ARG A 246 -23.07 -12.12 13.62
N PRO A 247 -24.27 -11.55 13.51
CA PRO A 247 -24.82 -11.16 12.21
C PRO A 247 -23.88 -10.15 11.55
N ALA A 248 -23.50 -10.46 10.32
CA ALA A 248 -22.73 -9.58 9.49
C ALA A 248 -23.45 -8.23 9.30
N ARG A 249 -22.80 -7.11 9.60
CA ARG A 249 -23.34 -5.76 9.49
C ARG A 249 -22.60 -5.02 8.39
N ALA A 250 -22.95 -5.32 7.13
CA ALA A 250 -22.40 -4.65 5.96
C ALA A 250 -22.90 -3.20 5.79
N ASP A 251 -23.92 -2.82 6.52
CA ASP A 251 -24.50 -1.48 6.56
C ASP A 251 -23.75 -0.51 7.47
N LEU A 252 -22.89 -1.01 8.35
CA LEU A 252 -22.10 -0.20 9.27
C LEU A 252 -20.64 -0.04 8.81
N PRO A 253 -20.04 1.13 9.06
CA PRO A 253 -18.62 1.36 8.80
C PRO A 253 -17.77 0.42 9.65
N GLN A 254 -16.70 -0.11 9.05
CA GLN A 254 -15.70 -0.90 9.77
C GLN A 254 -14.94 -0.01 10.77
N PRO A 255 -14.87 -0.37 12.06
CA PRO A 255 -13.97 0.26 13.00
C PRO A 255 -12.53 0.18 12.54
N SER A 256 -11.74 1.19 12.91
CA SER A 256 -10.31 1.28 12.67
C SER A 256 -9.59 1.52 13.98
N VAL A 257 -8.42 0.92 14.14
CA VAL A 257 -7.51 1.17 15.24
C VAL A 257 -6.12 1.35 14.68
N SER A 258 -5.41 2.40 15.12
CA SER A 258 -4.01 2.61 14.81
C SER A 258 -3.23 2.84 16.10
N ARG A 259 -2.09 2.15 16.27
CA ARG A 259 -1.23 2.35 17.44
C ARG A 259 0.22 2.00 17.16
N LYS A 260 1.11 2.60 17.93
CA LYS A 260 2.52 2.23 17.99
C LYS A 260 2.65 0.94 18.79
N LEU A 261 3.25 -0.10 18.18
CA LEU A 261 3.54 -1.39 18.83
C LEU A 261 4.84 -1.36 19.59
N LEU A 262 5.87 -0.77 18.98
CA LEU A 262 7.20 -0.61 19.55
C LEU A 262 7.65 0.83 19.32
N ASP A 263 8.22 1.47 20.32
CA ASP A 263 8.95 2.71 20.12
C ASP A 263 10.30 2.45 19.44
N LEU A 264 11.08 3.50 19.16
CA LEU A 264 12.35 3.35 18.45
C LEU A 264 13.34 2.49 19.24
N ALA A 265 13.45 2.70 20.56
CA ALA A 265 14.42 2.00 21.41
C ALA A 265 14.08 0.49 21.54
N GLU A 266 12.81 0.17 21.74
CA GLU A 266 12.31 -1.20 21.77
C GLU A 266 12.53 -1.90 20.42
N LEU A 267 12.26 -1.19 19.33
CA LEU A 267 12.39 -1.71 17.97
C LEU A 267 13.87 -1.99 17.62
N GLU A 268 14.79 -1.10 17.97
CA GLU A 268 16.24 -1.30 17.79
C GLU A 268 16.73 -2.53 18.57
N GLN A 269 16.22 -2.76 19.78
CA GLN A 269 16.54 -3.97 20.57
C GLN A 269 16.01 -5.24 19.88
N VAL A 270 14.78 -5.20 19.35
CA VAL A 270 14.21 -6.33 18.60
C VAL A 270 14.98 -6.57 17.31
N GLU A 271 15.34 -5.53 16.55
CA GLU A 271 16.15 -5.65 15.33
C GLU A 271 17.53 -6.25 15.65
N ALA A 272 18.21 -5.81 16.71
CA ALA A 272 19.48 -6.36 17.14
C ALA A 272 19.39 -7.84 17.55
N ALA A 273 18.33 -8.25 18.25
CA ALA A 273 18.09 -9.64 18.59
C ALA A 273 17.79 -10.50 17.34
N LEU A 274 17.04 -9.96 16.38
CA LEU A 274 16.75 -10.63 15.11
C LEU A 274 18.01 -10.85 14.26
N ASP A 275 18.95 -9.89 14.27
CA ASP A 275 20.24 -10.02 13.58
C ASP A 275 21.06 -11.17 14.14
N GLN A 276 21.08 -11.37 15.47
CA GLN A 276 21.76 -12.51 16.12
C GLN A 276 21.21 -13.86 15.64
N VAL A 277 19.89 -13.97 15.45
CA VAL A 277 19.24 -15.19 14.95
C VAL A 277 19.02 -15.19 13.42
N ARG A 278 19.58 -14.20 12.70
CA ARG A 278 19.56 -14.07 11.23
C ARG A 278 18.14 -14.05 10.65
N HIS A 279 17.24 -13.32 11.27
CA HIS A 279 15.89 -13.06 10.77
C HIS A 279 15.69 -11.58 10.50
N ARG A 280 14.69 -11.27 9.67
CA ARG A 280 14.27 -9.90 9.32
C ARG A 280 13.00 -9.52 10.06
N MET A 281 12.76 -8.23 10.22
CA MET A 281 11.54 -7.70 10.84
C MET A 281 10.27 -8.22 10.18
N SER A 282 10.22 -8.35 8.84
CA SER A 282 9.07 -8.94 8.15
C SER A 282 8.73 -10.35 8.64
N VAL A 283 9.75 -11.19 8.88
CA VAL A 283 9.57 -12.55 9.43
C VAL A 283 9.04 -12.48 10.86
N ALA A 284 9.61 -11.59 11.69
CA ALA A 284 9.19 -11.40 13.07
C ALA A 284 7.73 -10.95 13.19
N VAL A 285 7.30 -10.04 12.33
CA VAL A 285 5.90 -9.58 12.28
C VAL A 285 4.95 -10.75 12.01
N PHE A 286 5.22 -11.57 11.01
CA PHE A 286 4.35 -12.72 10.69
C PHE A 286 4.42 -13.82 11.76
N ALA A 287 5.59 -14.08 12.35
CA ALA A 287 5.74 -15.02 13.46
C ALA A 287 4.96 -14.57 14.70
N ALA A 288 5.11 -13.30 15.08
CA ALA A 288 4.43 -12.74 16.24
C ALA A 288 2.89 -12.68 16.05
N LEU A 289 2.41 -12.35 14.84
CA LEU A 289 0.98 -12.42 14.51
C LEU A 289 0.43 -13.85 14.60
N ALA A 290 1.18 -14.86 14.13
CA ALA A 290 0.77 -16.26 14.22
C ALA A 290 0.71 -16.70 15.70
N VAL A 291 1.71 -16.32 16.52
CA VAL A 291 1.71 -16.61 17.96
C VAL A 291 0.56 -15.91 18.69
N ALA A 292 0.30 -14.63 18.38
CA ALA A 292 -0.84 -13.89 18.94
C ALA A 292 -2.19 -14.55 18.55
N ASN A 293 -2.31 -15.01 17.30
CA ASN A 293 -3.48 -15.75 16.82
C ASN A 293 -3.69 -17.06 17.60
N GLN A 294 -2.62 -17.82 17.85
CA GLN A 294 -2.69 -19.03 18.67
C GLN A 294 -3.07 -18.72 20.12
N GLN A 295 -2.44 -17.73 20.73
CA GLN A 295 -2.68 -17.36 22.15
C GLN A 295 -4.11 -16.87 22.38
N ARG A 296 -4.64 -16.07 21.45
CA ARG A 296 -5.96 -15.45 21.62
C ARG A 296 -7.13 -16.31 21.15
N PHE A 297 -6.92 -17.12 20.12
CA PHE A 297 -8.00 -17.86 19.47
C PHE A 297 -7.80 -19.38 19.48
N GLY A 298 -6.69 -19.89 20.04
CA GLY A 298 -6.37 -21.31 20.07
C GLY A 298 -6.09 -21.90 18.69
N ALA A 299 -5.83 -21.08 17.69
CA ALA A 299 -5.66 -21.51 16.32
C ALA A 299 -4.18 -21.83 16.02
N ASP A 300 -3.86 -23.10 15.80
CA ASP A 300 -2.50 -23.56 15.49
C ASP A 300 -2.05 -23.24 14.05
N ARG A 301 -2.91 -22.62 13.25
CA ARG A 301 -2.64 -22.27 11.86
C ARG A 301 -3.15 -20.87 11.58
N MET A 302 -2.29 -19.98 11.08
CA MET A 302 -2.65 -18.67 10.59
C MET A 302 -2.55 -18.66 9.06
N ARG A 303 -3.68 -18.52 8.39
CA ARG A 303 -3.77 -18.35 6.94
C ARG A 303 -4.22 -16.93 6.63
N THR A 304 -3.46 -16.26 5.79
CA THR A 304 -3.71 -14.86 5.39
C THR A 304 -3.21 -14.63 3.97
N VAL A 305 -3.56 -13.49 3.40
CA VAL A 305 -2.91 -13.02 2.17
C VAL A 305 -2.02 -11.83 2.47
N MET A 306 -0.95 -11.68 1.70
CA MET A 306 0.00 -10.57 1.82
C MET A 306 0.07 -9.81 0.50
N PRO A 307 -0.30 -8.52 0.48
CA PRO A 307 0.00 -7.64 -0.65
C PRO A 307 1.50 -7.44 -0.80
N ILE A 308 1.99 -7.48 -2.03
CA ILE A 308 3.39 -7.23 -2.39
C ILE A 308 3.47 -6.24 -3.54
N ALA A 309 4.52 -5.40 -3.52
CA ALA A 309 4.78 -4.48 -4.62
C ALA A 309 5.32 -5.26 -5.85
N THR A 310 4.82 -4.91 -7.03
CA THR A 310 5.15 -5.54 -8.31
C THR A 310 5.85 -4.61 -9.29
N ARG A 311 6.53 -3.57 -8.81
CA ARG A 311 7.28 -2.63 -9.66
C ARG A 311 8.48 -3.35 -10.28
N PRO A 312 8.47 -3.65 -11.60
CA PRO A 312 9.41 -4.62 -12.18
C PRO A 312 10.83 -4.07 -12.34
N ASP A 313 10.98 -2.76 -12.50
CA ASP A 313 12.29 -2.11 -12.60
C ASP A 313 12.24 -0.64 -12.11
N LEU A 314 13.38 0.04 -12.18
CA LEU A 314 13.56 1.40 -11.67
C LEU A 314 12.60 2.44 -12.29
N ARG A 315 12.11 2.24 -13.52
CA ARG A 315 11.18 3.17 -14.17
C ARG A 315 9.85 3.27 -13.43
N TRP A 316 9.43 2.21 -12.76
CA TRP A 316 8.17 2.19 -12.03
C TRP A 316 8.31 2.57 -10.56
N MET A 317 9.53 2.69 -10.01
CA MET A 317 9.73 2.98 -8.59
C MET A 317 9.10 4.30 -8.14
N GLU A 318 9.06 5.30 -9.03
CA GLU A 318 8.45 6.61 -8.73
C GLU A 318 7.11 6.83 -9.47
N SER A 319 6.53 5.78 -10.07
CA SER A 319 5.29 5.91 -10.85
C SER A 319 4.04 5.85 -9.99
N MET A 320 3.05 6.70 -10.30
CA MET A 320 1.69 6.57 -9.78
C MET A 320 0.96 5.44 -10.50
N GLY A 321 0.25 4.60 -9.75
CA GLY A 321 -0.48 3.47 -10.27
C GLY A 321 -0.74 2.40 -9.22
N TRP A 322 -1.42 1.34 -9.60
CA TRP A 322 -1.69 0.18 -8.76
C TRP A 322 -0.76 -0.98 -9.14
N PHE A 323 0.40 -1.04 -8.51
CA PHE A 323 1.45 -2.04 -8.75
C PHE A 323 1.53 -3.02 -7.57
N VAL A 324 0.44 -3.74 -7.34
CA VAL A 324 0.33 -4.67 -6.22
C VAL A 324 -0.16 -6.03 -6.72
N ASN A 325 0.51 -7.09 -6.27
CA ASN A 325 0.02 -8.45 -6.34
C ASN A 325 -0.34 -8.93 -4.93
N VAL A 326 -0.99 -10.08 -4.81
CA VAL A 326 -1.39 -10.70 -3.55
C VAL A 326 -0.86 -12.12 -3.53
N VAL A 327 -0.19 -12.51 -2.44
CA VAL A 327 0.34 -13.86 -2.27
C VAL A 327 -0.21 -14.53 -1.03
N PRO A 328 -0.37 -15.87 -1.03
CA PRO A 328 -0.87 -16.60 0.12
C PRO A 328 0.23 -16.80 1.17
N VAL A 329 -0.09 -16.66 2.43
CA VAL A 329 0.80 -16.94 3.57
C VAL A 329 0.11 -17.91 4.52
N ASP A 330 0.77 -19.02 4.81
CA ASP A 330 0.24 -20.11 5.62
C ASP A 330 1.30 -20.55 6.64
N ILE A 331 1.03 -20.25 7.91
CA ILE A 331 1.93 -20.53 9.03
C ILE A 331 1.23 -21.50 9.98
N ALA A 332 1.75 -22.72 10.05
CA ALA A 332 1.31 -23.70 11.04
C ALA A 332 2.27 -23.69 12.23
N LEU A 333 1.74 -23.60 13.44
CA LEU A 333 2.46 -23.62 14.71
C LEU A 333 2.19 -24.92 15.47
N THR A 334 3.15 -25.34 16.25
CA THR A 334 2.91 -26.34 17.30
C THR A 334 2.23 -25.63 18.50
N PRO A 335 1.27 -26.26 19.19
CA PRO A 335 0.67 -25.69 20.39
C PRO A 335 1.69 -25.20 21.42
N GLY A 336 1.54 -23.95 21.87
CA GLY A 336 2.40 -23.35 22.88
C GLY A 336 3.80 -22.93 22.39
N VAL A 337 4.05 -22.89 21.09
CA VAL A 337 5.33 -22.48 20.53
C VAL A 337 5.60 -20.99 20.83
N GLY A 338 6.84 -20.69 21.30
CA GLY A 338 7.30 -19.32 21.49
C GLY A 338 7.63 -18.61 20.17
N VAL A 339 7.66 -17.27 20.20
CA VAL A 339 7.85 -16.45 18.99
C VAL A 339 9.19 -16.73 18.30
N VAL A 340 10.28 -16.97 19.03
CA VAL A 340 11.60 -17.25 18.44
C VAL A 340 11.61 -18.55 17.65
N ALA A 341 10.97 -19.60 18.16
CA ALA A 341 10.80 -20.86 17.41
C ALA A 341 9.85 -20.69 16.21
N ALA A 342 8.88 -19.78 16.30
CA ALA A 342 7.96 -19.46 15.21
C ALA A 342 8.65 -18.69 14.06
N LEU A 343 9.82 -18.05 14.26
CA LEU A 343 10.55 -17.32 13.22
C LEU A 343 10.91 -18.21 12.02
N ASP A 344 11.43 -19.42 12.27
CA ASP A 344 11.78 -20.34 11.18
C ASP A 344 10.53 -20.82 10.39
N LEU A 345 9.42 -21.05 11.09
CA LEU A 345 8.16 -21.46 10.49
C LEU A 345 7.60 -20.31 9.60
N ALA A 346 7.60 -19.09 10.11
CA ALA A 346 7.17 -17.91 9.36
C ALA A 346 8.09 -17.65 8.13
N ARG A 347 9.41 -17.77 8.30
CA ARG A 347 10.37 -17.67 7.20
C ARG A 347 10.11 -18.69 6.11
N ALA A 348 9.84 -19.94 6.49
CA ALA A 348 9.53 -21.01 5.54
C ALA A 348 8.22 -20.71 4.79
N ALA A 349 7.17 -20.22 5.48
CA ALA A 349 5.91 -19.81 4.87
C ALA A 349 6.10 -18.67 3.88
N LEU A 350 6.81 -17.60 4.26
CA LEU A 350 7.11 -16.47 3.38
C LEU A 350 7.99 -16.84 2.17
N ARG A 351 8.87 -17.86 2.32
CA ARG A 351 9.61 -18.40 1.17
C ARG A 351 8.69 -19.15 0.19
N ARG A 352 7.75 -19.94 0.69
CA ARG A 352 6.76 -20.61 -0.17
C ARG A 352 5.90 -19.61 -0.93
N SER A 353 5.48 -18.53 -0.29
CA SER A 353 4.69 -17.45 -0.92
C SER A 353 5.37 -16.85 -2.15
N ARG A 354 6.72 -16.83 -2.19
CA ARG A 354 7.49 -16.25 -3.31
C ARG A 354 7.23 -16.92 -4.66
N THR A 355 6.80 -18.17 -4.68
CA THR A 355 6.44 -18.87 -5.93
C THR A 355 5.27 -18.20 -6.65
N ALA A 356 4.48 -17.40 -5.93
CA ALA A 356 3.33 -16.66 -6.45
C ALA A 356 3.61 -15.17 -6.72
N ASN A 357 4.85 -14.67 -6.49
CA ASN A 357 5.13 -13.23 -6.58
C ASN A 357 4.84 -12.65 -7.97
N ASP A 358 5.27 -13.32 -9.02
CA ASP A 358 5.20 -12.85 -10.39
C ASP A 358 3.93 -13.32 -11.13
N ALA A 359 3.06 -14.08 -10.44
CA ALA A 359 1.81 -14.59 -10.99
C ALA A 359 0.63 -13.72 -10.56
N SER A 360 -0.10 -13.15 -11.52
CA SER A 360 -1.33 -12.42 -11.24
C SER A 360 -2.29 -13.27 -10.41
N TRP A 361 -2.55 -12.88 -9.16
CA TRP A 361 -3.38 -13.64 -8.23
C TRP A 361 -4.82 -13.81 -8.75
N SER A 362 -5.37 -12.80 -9.41
CA SER A 362 -6.72 -12.88 -9.97
C SER A 362 -6.76 -13.93 -11.10
N ARG A 363 -5.73 -13.99 -11.96
CA ARG A 363 -5.63 -15.04 -12.97
C ARG A 363 -5.47 -16.43 -12.37
N VAL A 364 -4.72 -16.55 -11.28
CA VAL A 364 -4.58 -17.82 -10.55
C VAL A 364 -5.94 -18.28 -9.99
N LEU A 365 -6.71 -17.37 -9.39
CA LEU A 365 -8.05 -17.70 -8.88
C LEU A 365 -9.02 -18.10 -10.00
N ASP A 366 -8.96 -17.43 -11.17
CA ASP A 366 -9.72 -17.83 -12.36
C ASP A 366 -9.40 -19.27 -12.79
N LEU A 367 -8.10 -19.62 -12.82
CA LEU A 367 -7.65 -20.98 -13.16
C LEU A 367 -8.10 -22.04 -12.13
N LEU A 368 -8.29 -21.65 -10.88
CA LEU A 368 -8.78 -22.50 -9.80
C LEU A 368 -10.31 -22.50 -9.70
N GLY A 369 -11.03 -21.66 -10.47
CA GLY A 369 -12.49 -21.52 -10.39
C GLY A 369 -12.96 -20.88 -9.09
N VAL A 370 -12.14 -20.06 -8.43
CA VAL A 370 -12.44 -19.39 -7.14
C VAL A 370 -12.90 -17.97 -7.38
N ALA A 371 -14.15 -17.69 -7.11
CA ALA A 371 -14.74 -16.34 -7.22
C ALA A 371 -14.63 -15.51 -5.93
N GLU A 372 -14.31 -16.13 -4.79
CA GLU A 372 -14.22 -15.46 -3.50
C GLU A 372 -12.96 -14.58 -3.43
N THR A 373 -13.10 -13.34 -2.97
CA THR A 373 -11.99 -12.42 -2.72
C THR A 373 -11.38 -12.66 -1.33
N PRO A 374 -10.09 -12.32 -1.12
CA PRO A 374 -9.46 -12.41 0.19
C PRO A 374 -10.20 -11.59 1.26
N ARG A 375 -10.38 -12.18 2.44
CA ARG A 375 -11.10 -11.58 3.59
C ARG A 375 -10.20 -11.30 4.79
N PHE A 376 -8.99 -11.82 4.79
CA PHE A 376 -7.98 -11.55 5.80
C PHE A 376 -6.64 -11.25 5.14
N GLY A 377 -6.18 -10.01 5.29
CA GLY A 377 -4.94 -9.53 4.71
C GLY A 377 -4.00 -8.90 5.75
N ILE A 378 -2.71 -9.14 5.58
CA ILE A 378 -1.63 -8.54 6.38
C ILE A 378 -0.62 -7.92 5.43
N SER A 379 -0.40 -6.62 5.56
CA SER A 379 0.64 -5.87 4.84
C SER A 379 1.77 -5.50 5.79
N PHE A 380 3.01 -5.72 5.39
CA PHE A 380 4.19 -5.17 6.07
C PHE A 380 4.93 -4.24 5.14
N LEU A 381 5.18 -3.01 5.58
CA LEU A 381 5.89 -1.99 4.83
C LEU A 381 7.00 -1.37 5.69
N ASP A 382 8.26 -1.50 5.26
CA ASP A 382 9.37 -0.71 5.80
C ASP A 382 9.53 0.55 4.96
N ILE A 383 9.05 1.69 5.46
CA ILE A 383 9.10 2.95 4.71
C ILE A 383 10.49 3.57 4.66
N ARG A 384 11.45 3.11 5.47
CA ARG A 384 12.83 3.65 5.48
C ARG A 384 13.58 3.39 4.18
N VAL A 385 13.12 2.42 3.39
CA VAL A 385 13.68 2.14 2.05
C VAL A 385 13.15 3.07 0.97
N LEU A 386 12.17 3.92 1.30
CA LEU A 386 11.54 4.84 0.35
C LEU A 386 12.32 6.18 0.31
N PRO A 387 12.50 6.77 -0.87
CA PRO A 387 13.06 8.10 -0.96
C PRO A 387 12.24 9.13 -0.18
N GLY A 388 12.90 9.95 0.66
CA GLY A 388 12.24 11.02 1.41
C GLY A 388 11.36 10.56 2.56
N TYR A 389 11.55 9.34 3.07
CA TYR A 389 10.78 8.83 4.20
C TYR A 389 10.87 9.72 5.45
N GLU A 390 11.98 10.44 5.63
CA GLU A 390 12.19 11.41 6.72
C GLU A 390 11.15 12.53 6.67
N LEU A 391 10.78 12.98 5.46
CA LEU A 391 9.80 14.04 5.27
C LEU A 391 8.41 13.69 5.79
N VAL A 392 8.09 12.40 5.88
CA VAL A 392 6.80 11.95 6.41
C VAL A 392 6.60 12.45 7.85
N ALA A 393 7.63 12.36 8.70
CA ALA A 393 7.56 12.86 10.06
C ALA A 393 7.69 14.40 10.12
N GLU A 394 8.62 14.97 9.36
CA GLU A 394 8.88 16.42 9.32
C GLU A 394 7.65 17.22 8.88
N LEU A 395 6.92 16.72 7.88
CA LEU A 395 5.76 17.37 7.28
C LEU A 395 4.42 16.83 7.83
N ARG A 396 4.43 16.16 8.96
CA ARG A 396 3.25 15.58 9.60
C ARG A 396 2.42 14.67 8.66
N GLY A 397 3.13 13.96 7.77
CA GLY A 397 2.53 13.14 6.74
C GLY A 397 1.70 11.98 7.31
N ARG A 398 0.52 11.77 6.73
CA ARG A 398 -0.40 10.67 7.03
C ARG A 398 -0.85 9.98 5.76
N THR A 399 -0.88 8.66 5.76
CA THR A 399 -1.59 7.90 4.73
C THR A 399 -3.03 7.68 5.16
N LEU A 400 -3.93 7.98 4.25
CA LEU A 400 -5.37 8.00 4.48
C LEU A 400 -6.06 6.96 3.61
N ARG A 401 -7.20 6.50 4.08
CA ARG A 401 -8.08 5.61 3.33
C ARG A 401 -9.54 5.93 3.57
N ALA A 402 -10.37 5.56 2.61
CA ALA A 402 -11.82 5.59 2.77
C ALA A 402 -12.28 4.64 3.88
N VAL A 403 -13.41 4.97 4.46
CA VAL A 403 -14.12 4.07 5.39
C VAL A 403 -14.66 2.88 4.61
N SER A 404 -14.37 1.67 5.06
CA SER A 404 -14.84 0.43 4.45
C SER A 404 -16.09 -0.12 5.15
N TYR A 405 -16.84 -0.98 4.45
CA TYR A 405 -18.15 -1.50 4.88
C TYR A 405 -18.25 -3.03 4.68
N SER A 406 -17.19 -3.76 4.90
CA SER A 406 -17.21 -5.22 4.79
C SER A 406 -17.76 -5.89 6.06
N PRO A 407 -18.62 -6.92 5.92
CA PRO A 407 -19.18 -7.65 7.05
C PRO A 407 -18.17 -8.62 7.71
N ASP A 408 -17.09 -8.97 7.01
CA ASP A 408 -16.21 -10.09 7.41
C ASP A 408 -14.71 -9.88 7.07
N GLU A 409 -14.36 -8.75 6.46
CA GLU A 409 -12.96 -8.46 6.12
C GLU A 409 -12.20 -7.88 7.31
N VAL A 410 -11.01 -8.43 7.57
CA VAL A 410 -10.03 -7.87 8.49
C VAL A 410 -8.73 -7.60 7.73
N PHE A 411 -8.20 -6.39 7.87
CA PHE A 411 -6.94 -6.01 7.26
C PHE A 411 -6.01 -5.37 8.30
N LEU A 412 -4.76 -5.80 8.31
CA LEU A 412 -3.71 -5.23 9.15
C LEU A 412 -2.60 -4.63 8.28
N TRP A 413 -2.22 -3.40 8.58
CA TRP A 413 -1.05 -2.73 8.01
C TRP A 413 -0.03 -2.56 9.11
N VAL A 414 1.12 -3.21 8.99
CA VAL A 414 2.24 -3.06 9.90
C VAL A 414 3.31 -2.23 9.21
N VAL A 415 3.64 -1.08 9.78
CA VAL A 415 4.54 -0.11 9.17
C VAL A 415 5.76 0.12 10.06
N ARG A 416 6.95 -0.19 9.55
CA ARG A 416 8.22 0.21 10.13
C ARG A 416 8.55 1.63 9.68
N ALA A 417 8.40 2.59 10.59
CA ALA A 417 8.71 3.99 10.38
C ALA A 417 10.04 4.38 11.04
N ALA A 418 10.48 5.63 10.85
CA ALA A 418 11.71 6.14 11.44
C ALA A 418 11.72 6.08 12.98
N ASP A 419 10.56 6.29 13.60
CA ASP A 419 10.36 6.47 15.04
C ASP A 419 9.71 5.26 15.74
N GLY A 420 9.55 4.10 15.06
CA GLY A 420 8.99 2.90 15.66
C GLY A 420 8.25 1.98 14.70
N LEU A 421 7.57 1.00 15.26
CA LEU A 421 6.71 0.05 14.54
C LEU A 421 5.26 0.34 14.85
N TYR A 422 4.44 0.51 13.82
CA TYR A 422 3.02 0.82 13.94
C TYR A 422 2.16 -0.32 13.38
N VAL A 423 0.97 -0.49 13.94
CA VAL A 423 -0.10 -1.29 13.35
C VAL A 423 -1.33 -0.45 13.18
N SER A 424 -1.93 -0.51 12.00
CA SER A 424 -3.28 -0.04 11.74
C SER A 424 -4.14 -1.23 11.32
N THR A 425 -5.40 -1.26 11.73
CA THR A 425 -6.31 -2.34 11.33
C THR A 425 -7.70 -1.80 11.04
N ARG A 426 -8.45 -2.51 10.21
CA ARG A 426 -9.91 -2.40 10.09
C ARG A 426 -10.52 -3.79 10.28
N TYR A 427 -11.70 -3.84 10.85
CA TYR A 427 -12.39 -5.08 11.15
C TYR A 427 -13.92 -4.89 11.12
N PRO A 428 -14.72 -5.95 11.01
CA PRO A 428 -16.18 -5.84 10.93
C PRO A 428 -16.78 -5.12 12.14
N ALA A 429 -17.79 -4.27 11.91
CA ALA A 429 -18.49 -3.54 12.97
C ALA A 429 -19.12 -4.45 14.04
N GLY A 430 -19.42 -5.71 13.69
CA GLY A 430 -19.91 -6.72 14.63
C GLY A 430 -18.82 -7.42 15.46
N PHE A 431 -17.54 -7.19 15.16
CA PHE A 431 -16.43 -7.81 15.91
C PHE A 431 -16.15 -6.99 17.17
N PRO A 432 -15.98 -7.63 18.36
CA PRO A 432 -15.75 -6.90 19.61
C PRO A 432 -14.41 -6.13 19.58
N ALA A 433 -14.45 -4.83 19.87
CA ALA A 433 -13.27 -3.98 19.90
C ALA A 433 -12.24 -4.46 20.92
N GLU A 434 -12.69 -4.93 22.07
CA GLU A 434 -11.86 -5.45 23.18
C GLU A 434 -11.06 -6.68 22.72
N VAL A 435 -11.68 -7.57 21.92
CA VAL A 435 -11.00 -8.77 21.39
C VAL A 435 -9.92 -8.37 20.39
N MET A 436 -10.18 -7.37 19.54
CA MET A 436 -9.18 -6.83 18.64
C MET A 436 -8.03 -6.17 19.40
N ASP A 437 -8.35 -5.38 20.43
CA ASP A 437 -7.35 -4.73 21.27
C ASP A 437 -6.45 -5.74 22.00
N GLU A 438 -7.04 -6.79 22.59
CA GLU A 438 -6.31 -7.87 23.22
C GLU A 438 -5.42 -8.64 22.22
N PHE A 439 -5.91 -8.87 20.99
CA PHE A 439 -5.10 -9.48 19.92
C PHE A 439 -3.89 -8.61 19.54
N LEU A 440 -4.10 -7.31 19.33
CA LEU A 440 -3.01 -6.39 19.01
C LEU A 440 -2.02 -6.22 20.18
N THR A 441 -2.50 -6.32 21.43
CA THR A 441 -1.65 -6.33 22.62
C THR A 441 -0.80 -7.59 22.67
N ALA A 442 -1.39 -8.77 22.44
CA ALA A 442 -0.65 -10.02 22.35
C ALA A 442 0.40 -10.00 21.22
N PHE A 443 0.07 -9.38 20.08
CA PHE A 443 1.01 -9.19 18.97
C PHE A 443 2.21 -8.33 19.38
N GLY A 444 1.99 -7.18 20.03
CA GLY A 444 3.06 -6.33 20.55
C GLY A 444 3.95 -7.06 21.57
N HIS A 445 3.34 -7.77 22.51
CA HIS A 445 4.07 -8.57 23.51
C HIS A 445 4.92 -9.70 22.86
N ALA A 446 4.39 -10.38 21.84
CA ALA A 446 5.13 -11.40 21.12
C ALA A 446 6.36 -10.81 20.44
N LEU A 447 6.27 -9.61 19.84
CA LEU A 447 7.42 -8.91 19.25
C LEU A 447 8.47 -8.53 20.31
N SER A 448 8.05 -7.86 21.39
CA SER A 448 8.97 -7.43 22.46
C SER A 448 9.66 -8.62 23.14
N SER A 449 8.98 -9.77 23.27
CA SER A 449 9.54 -10.98 23.90
C SER A 449 10.70 -11.61 23.11
N ILE A 450 10.90 -11.27 21.83
CA ILE A 450 12.03 -11.74 21.01
C ILE A 450 13.35 -11.34 21.68
N THR A 451 13.49 -10.11 22.11
CA THR A 451 14.71 -9.60 22.77
C THR A 451 15.05 -10.40 24.01
N ALA A 452 14.08 -10.56 24.91
CA ALA A 452 14.31 -11.32 26.15
C ALA A 452 14.68 -12.79 25.89
N THR A 453 13.97 -13.44 24.95
CA THR A 453 14.20 -14.86 24.63
C THR A 453 15.56 -15.10 23.99
N VAL A 454 16.01 -14.25 23.06
CA VAL A 454 17.31 -14.39 22.40
C VAL A 454 18.46 -14.17 23.38
N HIS A 455 18.34 -13.20 24.30
CA HIS A 455 19.37 -12.93 25.30
C HIS A 455 19.47 -13.99 26.42
N THR A 456 18.37 -14.71 26.70
CA THR A 456 18.36 -15.72 27.79
C THR A 456 18.74 -17.14 27.32
N ASP A 457 18.78 -17.37 26.00
CA ASP A 457 19.13 -18.67 25.42
C ASP A 457 20.40 -18.59 24.55
N PRO A 458 21.61 -18.74 25.19
CA PRO A 458 22.88 -18.67 24.47
C PRO A 458 23.02 -19.73 23.37
N ALA A 459 22.33 -20.88 23.49
CA ALA A 459 22.37 -21.95 22.49
C ALA A 459 21.76 -21.49 21.11
N LEU A 460 20.94 -20.47 21.09
CA LEU A 460 20.40 -19.88 19.84
C LEU A 460 21.48 -19.09 19.07
N GLY A 461 22.51 -18.55 19.76
CA GLY A 461 23.65 -17.87 19.15
C GLY A 461 24.74 -18.84 18.68
N GLU A 462 25.10 -19.81 19.50
CA GLU A 462 26.23 -20.74 19.25
C GLU A 462 25.93 -21.85 18.23
N ALA A 463 24.70 -22.34 18.13
CA ALA A 463 24.33 -23.43 17.22
C ALA A 463 24.48 -23.08 15.73
N ARG A 464 24.74 -21.80 15.37
CA ARG A 464 24.83 -21.32 13.99
C ARG A 464 26.20 -20.85 13.54
N GLU A 465 27.18 -20.75 14.42
CA GLU A 465 28.57 -20.49 14.04
C GLU A 465 29.23 -21.71 13.34
N GLY A 466 28.70 -22.91 13.54
CA GLY A 466 29.21 -24.16 12.97
C GLY A 466 28.66 -24.58 11.60
N GLN A 467 27.65 -23.88 11.04
CA GLN A 467 27.16 -24.20 9.71
C GLN A 467 27.71 -23.22 8.65
N PRO A 468 28.48 -23.70 7.64
CA PRO A 468 28.94 -22.84 6.56
C PRO A 468 27.73 -22.25 5.81
N SER A 469 27.81 -20.94 5.57
CA SER A 469 26.82 -20.17 4.78
C SER A 469 26.52 -20.88 3.47
N ALA A 470 25.26 -21.31 3.28
CA ALA A 470 24.77 -21.85 2.02
C ALA A 470 24.74 -20.82 0.86
N ALA A 471 25.35 -19.65 1.06
CA ALA A 471 25.47 -18.59 0.06
C ALA A 471 26.73 -18.74 -0.84
N ALA A 472 27.56 -19.77 -0.65
CA ALA A 472 28.85 -19.89 -1.37
C ALA A 472 28.82 -20.79 -2.62
N HIS A 473 27.70 -21.39 -3.00
CA HIS A 473 27.61 -22.21 -4.22
C HIS A 473 26.36 -21.92 -5.05
N ALA A 474 26.30 -20.73 -5.64
CA ALA A 474 25.53 -20.49 -6.85
C ALA A 474 26.49 -19.77 -7.80
N GLY A 475 26.97 -20.52 -8.82
CA GLY A 475 28.00 -20.12 -9.74
C GLY A 475 27.63 -18.85 -10.51
N ALA A 476 28.62 -18.01 -10.65
CA ALA A 476 28.63 -16.83 -11.46
C ALA A 476 28.37 -17.20 -12.93
N THR A 477 27.30 -16.66 -13.51
CA THR A 477 27.24 -16.35 -14.92
C THR A 477 27.31 -14.83 -15.06
N ASP A 478 28.44 -14.38 -15.60
CA ASP A 478 28.84 -13.02 -15.84
C ASP A 478 27.99 -12.46 -17.01
N GLY A 479 26.97 -11.69 -16.67
CA GLY A 479 26.17 -10.89 -17.60
C GLY A 479 26.26 -9.42 -17.21
N ARG A 480 27.35 -8.75 -17.61
CA ARG A 480 27.54 -7.32 -17.43
C ARG A 480 26.51 -6.57 -18.27
N CYS A 481 25.49 -6.02 -17.61
CA CYS A 481 24.69 -4.94 -18.16
C CYS A 481 25.36 -3.62 -17.80
N GLU A 482 25.99 -2.95 -18.77
CA GLU A 482 26.58 -1.62 -18.58
C GLU A 482 25.45 -0.60 -18.42
N LEU A 483 25.42 0.05 -17.24
CA LEU A 483 24.52 1.16 -16.92
C LEU A 483 24.99 2.45 -17.64
N PRO A 484 24.07 3.25 -18.22
CA PRO A 484 24.44 4.54 -18.81
C PRO A 484 24.96 5.51 -17.76
N GLN A 485 25.99 6.31 -18.13
CA GLN A 485 26.79 7.17 -17.25
C GLN A 485 26.04 8.29 -16.54
N ASN A 486 24.76 8.53 -16.77
CA ASN A 486 23.97 9.63 -16.20
C ASN A 486 23.28 9.31 -14.86
N ALA A 487 23.44 8.09 -14.31
CA ALA A 487 22.85 7.68 -13.02
C ALA A 487 23.74 8.01 -11.80
N ARG A 488 24.82 8.77 -11.98
CA ARG A 488 25.83 9.02 -10.90
C ARG A 488 25.46 10.11 -9.88
N ALA A 489 24.30 10.73 -9.96
CA ALA A 489 23.94 11.87 -9.07
C ALA A 489 22.97 11.52 -7.92
N LEU A 490 22.48 10.28 -7.81
CA LEU A 490 21.68 9.82 -6.66
C LEU A 490 22.41 8.66 -5.99
N ARG A 491 22.63 8.78 -4.68
CA ARG A 491 23.43 7.88 -3.84
C ARG A 491 23.14 6.41 -4.15
N THR A 492 24.12 5.74 -4.79
CA THR A 492 24.11 4.37 -5.28
C THR A 492 23.92 3.29 -4.19
N ASP A 493 24.05 3.61 -2.91
CA ASP A 493 24.00 2.61 -1.83
C ASP A 493 22.59 2.28 -1.35
N THR A 494 21.64 3.23 -1.42
CA THR A 494 20.24 3.01 -0.96
C THR A 494 19.43 2.17 -1.93
N LEU A 495 19.69 2.29 -3.25
CA LEU A 495 18.98 1.53 -4.29
C LEU A 495 19.38 0.06 -4.36
N ARG A 496 20.61 -0.33 -3.95
CA ARG A 496 21.02 -1.72 -3.90
C ARG A 496 20.27 -2.54 -2.86
N VAL A 497 19.83 -1.93 -1.76
CA VAL A 497 19.09 -2.62 -0.70
C VAL A 497 17.66 -2.93 -1.09
N ALA A 498 17.00 -2.04 -1.85
CA ALA A 498 15.62 -2.25 -2.31
C ALA A 498 15.49 -3.40 -3.33
N VAL A 499 16.52 -3.61 -4.18
CA VAL A 499 16.55 -4.71 -5.17
C VAL A 499 16.92 -6.06 -4.53
N GLN A 500 17.63 -6.08 -3.39
CA GLN A 500 17.95 -7.30 -2.65
C GLN A 500 16.86 -7.78 -1.69
N ALA A 501 15.77 -7.04 -1.56
CA ALA A 501 14.57 -7.44 -0.80
C ALA A 501 13.59 -8.32 -1.61
N ARG A 502 13.97 -8.66 -2.85
CA ARG A 502 13.26 -9.66 -3.67
C ARG A 502 13.64 -11.10 -3.31
#